data_6d67408f1ddadc42756d4f5eedbd87b1
#
_entry.id   6d67408f1ddadc42756d4f5eedbd87b1
#
_cell.length_a   1.000
_cell.length_b   1.000
_cell.length_c   1.000
_cell.angle_alpha   90.00
_cell.angle_beta   90.00
_cell.angle_gamma   90.00
#
_symmetry.space_group_name_H-M   'P 1'
#
loop_
_entity.id
_entity.type
_entity.pdbx_description
1 polymer ?
#
loop_
_entity_poly.entity_id
_entity_poly.type
_entity_poly.pdbx_seq_one_letter_code
_entity_poly.pdbx_strand_id
1 'polypeptide(L)'
;MQLVRQTDEKAAERQPRQPRHPGGRARALAAVLVIAALGSACAAGSEDRGGAGRTGDGGGGGGGPVESASGEPGRAGPGAGAEAVKKADAAAAVKAQALRAVAAKKWKLAKTPLAAPAPPAVKPRIATRKGFEVTGGASLPPVFTNVPTKEKVVFLTIDDGAEKDPELLRMMDELKIPYSAFLSDYVINDNYAYFKKMQARGVSLHNHTLTHPYLPGLSYEEQKREICGQQDKIKKQYGKRPELFRPPYGNYNAGTLRAAKSCGVKAVPLWSSEAFPDHMEWREWDRNLHPGDIVLTHFRGKEDWKGSMPDMIRNVMKTITDKGYAVAKLEDYV
;
A
#
# COMPACT_ATOMS: atom_id res chain seq x y z
N MET A 1 -5.03 18.03 23.83
CA MET A 1 -3.58 17.96 23.64
C MET A 1 -2.88 16.97 24.58
N GLN A 2 -3.34 16.75 25.80
CA GLN A 2 -2.75 15.83 26.78
C GLN A 2 -3.04 14.33 26.55
N LEU A 3 -4.18 13.96 25.96
CA LEU A 3 -4.54 12.54 25.72
C LEU A 3 -3.69 11.84 24.64
N VAL A 4 -3.21 12.58 23.64
CA VAL A 4 -2.35 12.00 22.58
C VAL A 4 -0.97 11.62 23.11
N ARG A 5 -0.45 12.40 24.11
CA ARG A 5 0.88 12.14 24.67
C ARG A 5 0.95 10.89 25.57
N GLN A 6 -0.12 10.51 26.24
CA GLN A 6 -0.07 9.39 27.21
C GLN A 6 -0.07 8.00 26.57
N THR A 7 -0.69 7.82 25.41
CA THR A 7 -0.66 6.54 24.70
C THR A 7 0.65 6.33 23.94
N ASP A 8 1.22 7.42 23.40
CA ASP A 8 2.45 7.36 22.60
C ASP A 8 3.72 7.24 23.47
N GLU A 9 3.74 7.79 24.69
CA GLU A 9 4.85 7.61 25.64
C GLU A 9 4.97 6.13 26.08
N LYS A 10 3.86 5.44 26.30
CA LYS A 10 3.87 4.01 26.64
C LYS A 10 4.31 3.12 25.48
N ALA A 11 4.04 3.51 24.23
CA ALA A 11 4.53 2.80 23.06
C ALA A 11 6.03 2.99 22.85
N ALA A 12 6.56 4.19 23.10
CA ALA A 12 8.00 4.48 23.04
C ALA A 12 8.80 3.75 24.14
N GLU A 13 8.21 3.55 25.33
CA GLU A 13 8.86 2.85 26.46
C GLU A 13 8.92 1.32 26.27
N ARG A 14 8.09 0.75 25.40
CA ARG A 14 8.04 -0.70 25.12
C ARG A 14 8.93 -1.16 23.96
N GLN A 15 9.67 -0.25 23.31
CA GLN A 15 10.61 -0.67 22.28
C GLN A 15 11.90 -1.23 22.91
N PRO A 16 12.41 -2.40 22.52
CA PRO A 16 13.67 -2.92 22.99
C PRO A 16 14.79 -1.96 22.62
N ARG A 17 15.62 -1.60 23.60
CA ARG A 17 16.82 -0.79 23.38
C ARG A 17 17.69 -1.46 22.30
N GLN A 18 17.99 -0.75 21.24
CA GLN A 18 18.92 -1.22 20.21
C GLN A 18 20.22 -1.69 20.85
N PRO A 19 20.78 -2.85 20.43
CA PRO A 19 22.10 -3.26 20.88
C PRO A 19 23.14 -2.24 20.39
N ARG A 20 23.86 -1.63 21.33
CA ARG A 20 25.02 -0.80 21.03
C ARG A 20 26.09 -1.69 20.42
N HIS A 21 26.43 -1.50 19.16
CA HIS A 21 27.57 -2.17 18.55
C HIS A 21 28.86 -1.75 19.28
N PRO A 22 29.64 -2.68 19.83
CA PRO A 22 30.96 -2.34 20.36
C PRO A 22 31.89 -2.05 19.19
N GLY A 23 32.48 -0.87 19.21
CA GLY A 23 33.50 -0.44 18.26
C GLY A 23 34.74 -1.36 18.32
N GLY A 24 34.79 -2.34 17.44
CA GLY A 24 35.95 -3.18 17.23
C GLY A 24 36.93 -2.50 16.27
N ARG A 25 38.09 -2.09 16.78
CA ARG A 25 39.25 -1.70 15.98
C ARG A 25 39.73 -2.91 15.19
N ALA A 26 39.49 -2.95 13.87
CA ALA A 26 40.08 -3.93 12.98
C ALA A 26 41.54 -3.59 12.72
N ARG A 27 42.43 -4.46 13.15
CA ARG A 27 43.82 -4.52 12.72
C ARG A 27 43.87 -5.14 11.32
N ALA A 28 44.51 -4.40 10.41
CA ALA A 28 44.84 -4.89 9.07
C ALA A 28 45.84 -6.04 9.17
N LEU A 29 45.57 -7.14 8.50
CA LEU A 29 46.57 -8.12 8.06
C LEU A 29 46.42 -8.32 6.56
N ALA A 30 47.42 -7.85 5.84
CA ALA A 30 47.61 -8.11 4.43
C ALA A 30 48.00 -9.58 4.23
N ALA A 31 47.34 -10.26 3.33
CA ALA A 31 47.88 -11.47 2.72
C ALA A 31 47.66 -11.38 1.21
N VAL A 32 48.79 -11.22 0.56
CA VAL A 32 49.00 -11.32 -0.89
C VAL A 32 49.04 -12.78 -1.24
N LEU A 33 48.29 -13.25 -2.24
CA LEU A 33 48.65 -14.40 -3.03
C LEU A 33 48.14 -14.24 -4.47
N VAL A 34 49.11 -14.42 -5.34
CA VAL A 34 49.17 -14.23 -6.80
C VAL A 34 48.90 -15.63 -7.44
N ILE A 35 48.64 -15.57 -8.77
CA ILE A 35 48.74 -16.64 -9.78
C ILE A 35 47.42 -17.44 -10.00
N ALA A 36 47.01 -17.77 -11.23
CA ALA A 36 47.54 -17.62 -12.58
C ALA A 36 46.39 -17.74 -13.61
N ALA A 37 46.68 -17.22 -14.77
CA ALA A 37 45.94 -17.33 -16.01
C ALA A 37 46.09 -18.70 -16.67
N LEU A 38 45.17 -19.05 -17.52
CA LEU A 38 45.22 -19.84 -18.75
C LEU A 38 43.80 -19.90 -19.28
N GLY A 39 43.40 -19.48 -20.40
CA GLY A 39 44.01 -19.48 -21.71
C GLY A 39 43.17 -20.33 -22.64
N SER A 40 42.83 -19.75 -23.79
CA SER A 40 42.41 -20.32 -25.06
C SER A 40 40.91 -20.51 -25.29
N ALA A 41 40.32 -19.91 -26.25
CA ALA A 41 40.53 -19.49 -27.63
C ALA A 41 39.58 -20.19 -28.61
N CYS A 42 39.08 -19.40 -29.56
CA CYS A 42 38.64 -19.74 -30.93
C CYS A 42 37.32 -20.46 -31.09
N ALA A 43 36.44 -20.17 -32.07
CA ALA A 43 36.48 -19.51 -33.37
C ALA A 43 35.03 -19.20 -33.78
N ALA A 44 34.63 -18.10 -34.37
CA ALA A 44 34.71 -17.71 -35.79
C ALA A 44 33.80 -18.50 -36.77
N GLY A 45 33.05 -17.75 -37.51
CA GLY A 45 32.38 -18.15 -38.76
C GLY A 45 31.01 -17.51 -38.87
N SER A 46 30.87 -16.36 -39.47
CA SER A 46 30.83 -15.89 -40.88
C SER A 46 29.46 -16.12 -41.54
N GLU A 47 28.81 -14.96 -41.86
CA GLU A 47 28.37 -14.54 -43.22
C GLU A 47 27.37 -15.46 -43.92
N ASP A 48 26.31 -14.99 -44.57
CA ASP A 48 26.25 -14.03 -45.67
C ASP A 48 24.79 -13.70 -46.05
N ARG A 49 24.51 -12.48 -46.45
CA ARG A 49 23.74 -11.97 -47.62
C ARG A 49 22.44 -12.70 -48.01
N GLY A 50 21.35 -12.04 -48.26
CA GLY A 50 21.11 -10.92 -49.17
C GLY A 50 19.93 -11.25 -50.03
N GLY A 51 19.15 -10.29 -50.46
CA GLY A 51 18.31 -10.49 -51.65
C GLY A 51 16.99 -9.72 -51.66
N ALA A 52 17.03 -8.61 -52.30
CA ALA A 52 15.91 -7.78 -52.72
C ALA A 52 15.20 -8.33 -53.95
N GLY A 53 14.00 -7.86 -54.22
CA GLY A 53 13.40 -7.91 -55.56
C GLY A 53 11.89 -8.06 -55.55
N ARG A 54 11.17 -7.01 -55.71
CA ARG A 54 10.56 -6.40 -56.91
C ARG A 54 9.23 -7.02 -57.35
N THR A 55 8.18 -6.20 -57.23
CA THR A 55 7.23 -5.73 -58.27
C THR A 55 6.58 -6.75 -59.20
N GLY A 56 5.25 -6.64 -59.35
CA GLY A 56 4.48 -7.22 -60.44
C GLY A 56 3.01 -6.85 -60.37
N ASP A 57 2.67 -5.99 -61.21
CA ASP A 57 1.47 -5.31 -61.62
C ASP A 57 0.55 -6.22 -62.52
N GLY A 58 -0.73 -5.84 -62.68
CA GLY A 58 -1.62 -6.32 -63.70
C GLY A 58 -2.88 -7.02 -63.16
N GLY A 59 -4.10 -6.50 -63.15
CA GLY A 59 -4.83 -5.98 -64.30
C GLY A 59 -6.02 -6.86 -64.56
N GLY A 60 -7.25 -6.30 -64.56
CA GLY A 60 -8.33 -6.77 -65.44
C GLY A 60 -9.58 -7.38 -64.80
N GLY A 61 -10.64 -6.64 -64.61
CA GLY A 61 -11.84 -6.64 -65.38
C GLY A 61 -12.90 -7.75 -65.10
N GLY A 62 -14.14 -7.35 -64.87
CA GLY A 62 -15.32 -8.17 -65.02
C GLY A 62 -16.48 -7.79 -64.09
N GLY A 63 -17.40 -6.99 -64.62
CA GLY A 63 -18.62 -6.59 -63.95
C GLY A 63 -19.71 -7.64 -64.00
N GLY A 64 -20.60 -7.59 -63.02
CA GLY A 64 -21.90 -8.24 -63.01
C GLY A 64 -22.70 -7.73 -61.82
N PRO A 65 -23.95 -7.30 -61.98
CA PRO A 65 -24.74 -6.70 -60.95
C PRO A 65 -25.35 -7.74 -60.01
N VAL A 66 -25.22 -7.57 -58.74
CA VAL A 66 -25.97 -8.34 -57.76
C VAL A 66 -26.86 -7.39 -56.95
N GLU A 67 -28.11 -7.78 -56.90
CA GLU A 67 -29.25 -7.16 -56.25
C GLU A 67 -29.00 -6.70 -54.84
N SER A 68 -29.47 -5.49 -54.54
CA SER A 68 -29.59 -4.92 -53.21
C SER A 68 -30.71 -5.63 -52.46
N ALA A 69 -30.34 -6.47 -51.50
CA ALA A 69 -31.22 -6.85 -50.39
C ALA A 69 -30.96 -5.90 -49.22
N SER A 70 -31.82 -4.89 -49.10
CA SER A 70 -31.89 -4.00 -47.95
C SER A 70 -32.47 -4.74 -46.73
N GLY A 71 -31.58 -5.38 -45.93
CA GLY A 71 -31.90 -5.84 -44.60
C GLY A 71 -31.45 -4.74 -43.61
N GLU A 72 -32.40 -3.99 -43.07
CA GLU A 72 -32.15 -3.09 -41.95
C GLU A 72 -31.57 -3.90 -40.75
N PRO A 73 -30.41 -3.54 -40.22
CA PRO A 73 -30.00 -4.09 -38.94
C PRO A 73 -30.88 -3.47 -37.87
N GLY A 74 -31.68 -4.31 -37.22
CA GLY A 74 -32.52 -3.94 -36.10
C GLY A 74 -31.71 -3.14 -35.07
N ARG A 75 -32.07 -1.90 -34.88
CA ARG A 75 -31.53 -0.96 -33.92
C ARG A 75 -31.83 -1.49 -32.52
N ALA A 76 -30.90 -2.28 -31.96
CA ALA A 76 -30.96 -2.64 -30.56
C ALA A 76 -30.97 -1.33 -29.71
N GLY A 77 -32.05 -1.05 -29.03
CA GLY A 77 -32.23 0.15 -28.25
C GLY A 77 -31.14 0.25 -27.16
N PRO A 78 -30.71 1.47 -26.76
CA PRO A 78 -29.63 1.71 -25.81
C PRO A 78 -29.85 1.11 -24.40
N GLY A 79 -30.99 0.52 -24.11
CA GLY A 79 -31.31 -0.10 -22.81
C GLY A 79 -30.85 -1.54 -22.65
N ALA A 80 -30.87 -2.36 -23.71
CA ALA A 80 -30.55 -3.80 -23.60
C ALA A 80 -29.08 -4.07 -23.25
N GLY A 81 -28.15 -3.24 -23.75
CA GLY A 81 -26.73 -3.35 -23.43
C GLY A 81 -26.40 -2.99 -21.97
N ALA A 82 -27.04 -1.95 -21.45
CA ALA A 82 -26.82 -1.51 -20.05
C ALA A 82 -27.37 -2.52 -19.02
N GLU A 83 -28.47 -3.19 -19.34
CA GLU A 83 -29.06 -4.22 -18.48
C GLU A 83 -28.24 -5.50 -18.48
N ALA A 84 -27.70 -5.90 -19.64
CA ALA A 84 -26.79 -7.04 -19.76
C ALA A 84 -25.49 -6.81 -18.98
N VAL A 85 -24.91 -5.59 -19.03
CA VAL A 85 -23.73 -5.22 -18.25
C VAL A 85 -24.02 -5.30 -16.76
N LYS A 86 -25.10 -4.70 -16.27
CA LYS A 86 -25.50 -4.75 -14.85
C LYS A 86 -25.68 -6.19 -14.37
N LYS A 87 -26.27 -7.07 -15.18
CA LYS A 87 -26.46 -8.47 -14.83
C LYS A 87 -25.14 -9.24 -14.78
N ALA A 88 -24.21 -8.95 -15.68
CA ALA A 88 -22.86 -9.52 -15.67
C ALA A 88 -22.06 -9.06 -14.44
N ASP A 89 -22.12 -7.77 -14.09
CA ASP A 89 -21.47 -7.21 -12.90
C ASP A 89 -22.03 -7.83 -11.61
N ALA A 90 -23.36 -7.99 -11.51
CA ALA A 90 -23.99 -8.63 -10.37
C ALA A 90 -23.55 -10.11 -10.23
N ALA A 91 -23.49 -10.86 -11.35
CA ALA A 91 -23.02 -12.24 -11.33
C ALA A 91 -21.53 -12.33 -10.92
N ALA A 92 -20.70 -11.42 -11.42
CA ALA A 92 -19.28 -11.33 -11.03
C ALA A 92 -19.12 -11.02 -9.53
N ALA A 93 -19.92 -10.12 -8.98
CA ALA A 93 -19.92 -9.77 -7.56
C ALA A 93 -20.32 -10.99 -6.67
N VAL A 94 -21.35 -11.75 -7.07
CA VAL A 94 -21.77 -12.98 -6.38
C VAL A 94 -20.64 -14.02 -6.39
N LYS A 95 -20.01 -14.24 -7.55
CA LYS A 95 -18.86 -15.15 -7.66
C LYS A 95 -17.70 -14.71 -6.80
N ALA A 96 -17.36 -13.43 -6.81
CA ALA A 96 -16.30 -12.86 -5.98
C ALA A 96 -16.59 -13.05 -4.49
N GLN A 97 -17.84 -12.86 -4.05
CA GLN A 97 -18.23 -13.06 -2.66
C GLN A 97 -18.18 -14.54 -2.26
N ALA A 98 -18.56 -15.46 -3.15
CA ALA A 98 -18.44 -16.90 -2.90
C ALA A 98 -16.97 -17.33 -2.73
N LEU A 99 -16.06 -16.83 -3.57
CA LEU A 99 -14.62 -17.08 -3.44
C LEU A 99 -14.06 -16.52 -2.12
N ARG A 100 -14.50 -15.33 -1.73
CA ARG A 100 -14.12 -14.70 -0.46
C ARG A 100 -14.63 -15.53 0.74
N ALA A 101 -15.82 -16.13 0.66
CA ALA A 101 -16.35 -17.01 1.70
C ALA A 101 -15.54 -18.30 1.84
N VAL A 102 -15.07 -18.90 0.74
CA VAL A 102 -14.16 -20.05 0.76
C VAL A 102 -12.84 -19.67 1.42
N ALA A 103 -12.26 -18.54 1.03
CA ALA A 103 -11.03 -18.02 1.63
C ALA A 103 -11.20 -17.72 3.13
N ALA A 104 -12.32 -17.14 3.54
CA ALA A 104 -12.60 -16.87 4.95
C ALA A 104 -12.59 -18.16 5.80
N LYS A 105 -13.19 -19.24 5.32
CA LYS A 105 -13.13 -20.56 5.99
C LYS A 105 -11.69 -21.09 6.05
N LYS A 106 -10.97 -21.05 4.93
CA LYS A 106 -9.55 -21.48 4.86
C LYS A 106 -8.69 -20.74 5.89
N TRP A 107 -8.87 -19.44 5.99
CA TRP A 107 -8.07 -18.57 6.88
C TRP A 107 -8.67 -18.46 8.29
N LYS A 108 -9.74 -19.22 8.60
CA LYS A 108 -10.39 -19.28 9.92
C LYS A 108 -10.90 -17.92 10.40
N LEU A 109 -11.45 -17.10 9.50
CA LEU A 109 -12.14 -15.88 9.87
C LEU A 109 -13.51 -16.22 10.47
N ALA A 110 -13.93 -15.45 11.48
CA ALA A 110 -15.24 -15.60 12.11
C ALA A 110 -16.40 -15.30 11.14
N LYS A 111 -16.21 -14.35 10.22
CA LYS A 111 -17.18 -13.96 9.19
C LYS A 111 -16.48 -13.69 7.87
N THR A 112 -17.19 -13.87 6.78
CA THR A 112 -16.70 -13.47 5.45
C THR A 112 -16.58 -11.94 5.37
N PRO A 113 -15.42 -11.38 4.96
CA PRO A 113 -15.28 -9.96 4.75
C PRO A 113 -16.29 -9.41 3.74
N LEU A 114 -16.87 -8.26 4.05
CA LEU A 114 -17.77 -7.57 3.15
C LEU A 114 -17.00 -6.97 1.97
N ALA A 115 -17.63 -6.94 0.80
CA ALA A 115 -17.10 -6.17 -0.33
C ALA A 115 -17.25 -4.68 -0.03
N ALA A 116 -16.19 -3.91 -0.29
CA ALA A 116 -16.29 -2.45 -0.25
C ALA A 116 -17.24 -1.98 -1.37
N PRO A 117 -17.98 -0.88 -1.15
CA PRO A 117 -18.69 -0.20 -2.23
C PRO A 117 -17.70 0.31 -3.29
N ALA A 118 -18.21 0.69 -4.45
CA ALA A 118 -17.40 1.36 -5.46
C ALA A 118 -16.78 2.64 -4.86
N PRO A 119 -15.54 2.99 -5.25
CA PRO A 119 -14.94 4.25 -4.84
C PRO A 119 -15.81 5.46 -5.20
N PRO A 120 -15.77 6.55 -4.41
CA PRO A 120 -16.54 7.74 -4.71
C PRO A 120 -16.08 8.34 -6.05
N ALA A 121 -17.01 8.73 -6.90
CA ALA A 121 -16.70 9.37 -8.20
C ALA A 121 -15.88 10.67 -8.02
N VAL A 122 -16.09 11.38 -6.91
CA VAL A 122 -15.32 12.55 -6.49
C VAL A 122 -14.78 12.28 -5.09
N LYS A 123 -13.47 12.34 -4.93
CA LYS A 123 -12.83 12.16 -3.63
C LYS A 123 -13.27 13.26 -2.65
N PRO A 124 -13.54 12.90 -1.38
CA PRO A 124 -13.89 13.89 -0.38
C PRO A 124 -12.74 14.86 -0.12
N ARG A 125 -13.08 16.09 0.24
CA ARG A 125 -12.08 17.07 0.66
C ARG A 125 -11.55 16.68 2.05
N ILE A 126 -10.27 16.38 2.13
CA ILE A 126 -9.59 16.10 3.39
C ILE A 126 -9.17 17.41 4.03
N ALA A 127 -9.48 17.57 5.31
CA ALA A 127 -9.04 18.67 6.15
C ALA A 127 -8.31 18.15 7.38
N THR A 128 -7.46 18.98 7.97
CA THR A 128 -6.86 18.64 9.27
C THR A 128 -7.94 18.50 10.33
N ARG A 129 -7.92 17.38 11.04
CA ARG A 129 -8.84 17.13 12.16
C ARG A 129 -8.63 18.17 13.25
N LYS A 130 -9.73 18.65 13.83
CA LYS A 130 -9.71 19.59 14.95
C LYS A 130 -8.85 19.04 16.11
N GLY A 131 -7.94 19.87 16.61
CA GLY A 131 -6.98 19.50 17.64
C GLY A 131 -5.66 18.91 17.12
N PHE A 132 -5.52 18.76 15.80
CA PHE A 132 -4.31 18.28 15.12
C PHE A 132 -3.59 19.40 14.33
N GLU A 133 -4.06 20.64 14.47
CA GLU A 133 -3.50 21.78 13.79
C GLU A 133 -2.13 22.18 14.36
N VAL A 134 -1.27 22.67 13.49
CA VAL A 134 0.00 23.30 13.84
C VAL A 134 0.12 24.66 13.17
N THR A 135 1.09 25.48 13.59
CA THR A 135 1.40 26.75 12.94
C THR A 135 1.69 26.55 11.46
N GLY A 136 1.02 27.28 10.57
CA GLY A 136 1.07 27.12 9.11
C GLY A 136 -0.24 26.66 8.50
N GLY A 137 -1.15 26.12 9.31
CA GLY A 137 -2.56 25.86 8.98
C GLY A 137 -2.79 25.16 7.64
N ALA A 138 -3.77 25.66 6.87
CA ALA A 138 -4.21 25.05 5.61
C ALA A 138 -3.17 25.03 4.47
N SER A 139 -2.03 25.71 4.64
CA SER A 139 -0.92 25.63 3.66
C SER A 139 -0.12 24.33 3.77
N LEU A 140 -0.31 23.56 4.83
CA LEU A 140 0.41 22.30 5.11
C LEU A 140 -0.44 21.08 4.73
N PRO A 141 0.19 19.91 4.50
CA PRO A 141 -0.56 18.67 4.29
C PRO A 141 -1.55 18.42 5.44
N PRO A 142 -2.82 18.09 5.15
CA PRO A 142 -3.81 17.84 6.19
C PRO A 142 -3.46 16.60 7.01
N VAL A 143 -3.71 16.70 8.34
CA VAL A 143 -3.53 15.61 9.29
C VAL A 143 -4.90 15.12 9.75
N PHE A 144 -5.19 13.83 9.57
CA PHE A 144 -6.52 13.28 9.85
C PHE A 144 -6.45 11.83 10.34
N THR A 145 -7.50 11.39 11.02
CA THR A 145 -7.64 10.03 11.57
C THR A 145 -8.78 9.25 10.93
N ASN A 146 -9.63 9.95 10.19
CA ASN A 146 -10.74 9.38 9.44
C ASN A 146 -10.97 10.18 8.14
N VAL A 147 -11.52 9.52 7.15
CA VAL A 147 -11.90 10.12 5.86
C VAL A 147 -13.39 10.48 5.91
N PRO A 148 -13.78 11.69 5.48
CA PRO A 148 -15.19 12.05 5.43
C PRO A 148 -15.96 11.17 4.44
N THR A 149 -16.81 10.27 4.95
CA THR A 149 -17.70 9.41 4.17
C THR A 149 -18.91 9.00 5.00
N LYS A 150 -20.02 8.67 4.33
CA LYS A 150 -21.21 8.06 4.94
C LYS A 150 -21.25 6.54 4.75
N GLU A 151 -20.38 6.02 3.88
CA GLU A 151 -20.28 4.60 3.61
C GLU A 151 -19.73 3.83 4.83
N LYS A 152 -20.28 2.66 5.09
CA LYS A 152 -19.75 1.78 6.15
C LYS A 152 -18.44 1.11 5.73
N VAL A 153 -17.42 1.93 5.55
CA VAL A 153 -16.05 1.51 5.23
C VAL A 153 -15.06 2.00 6.28
N VAL A 154 -14.01 1.24 6.45
CA VAL A 154 -12.80 1.60 7.20
C VAL A 154 -11.57 1.35 6.32
N PHE A 155 -10.44 1.93 6.68
CA PHE A 155 -9.20 1.80 5.95
C PHE A 155 -8.15 1.10 6.81
N LEU A 156 -7.70 -0.08 6.37
CA LEU A 156 -6.66 -0.82 7.07
C LEU A 156 -5.27 -0.35 6.61
N THR A 157 -4.43 0.00 7.56
CA THR A 157 -3.06 0.47 7.31
C THR A 157 -2.07 -0.31 8.16
N ILE A 158 -0.91 -0.63 7.60
CA ILE A 158 0.13 -1.44 8.26
C ILE A 158 1.46 -0.70 8.20
N ASP A 159 2.08 -0.45 9.36
CA ASP A 159 3.27 0.37 9.48
C ASP A 159 4.56 -0.44 9.68
N ASP A 160 5.70 0.22 9.52
CA ASP A 160 7.09 -0.21 9.67
C ASP A 160 7.62 -1.09 8.53
N GLY A 161 7.20 -2.34 8.45
CA GLY A 161 7.73 -3.34 7.52
C GLY A 161 8.74 -4.30 8.15
N ALA A 162 8.76 -4.44 9.48
CA ALA A 162 9.73 -5.31 10.16
C ALA A 162 9.48 -6.80 9.85
N GLU A 163 8.25 -7.28 9.95
CA GLU A 163 7.88 -8.65 9.63
C GLU A 163 7.59 -8.81 8.11
N LYS A 164 8.11 -9.87 7.50
CA LYS A 164 7.92 -10.19 6.06
C LYS A 164 7.22 -11.55 5.91
N ASP A 165 6.07 -11.71 6.57
CA ASP A 165 5.29 -12.94 6.55
C ASP A 165 4.65 -13.19 5.17
N PRO A 166 5.04 -14.26 4.44
CA PRO A 166 4.44 -14.57 3.15
C PRO A 166 2.97 -15.01 3.27
N GLU A 167 2.53 -15.46 4.45
CA GLU A 167 1.14 -15.83 4.68
C GLU A 167 0.23 -14.62 4.73
N LEU A 168 0.72 -13.48 5.23
CA LEU A 168 -0.01 -12.22 5.15
C LEU A 168 -0.39 -11.89 3.69
N LEU A 169 0.60 -11.93 2.77
CA LEU A 169 0.35 -11.61 1.35
C LEU A 169 -0.70 -12.54 0.73
N ARG A 170 -0.62 -13.83 1.04
CA ARG A 170 -1.58 -14.82 0.53
C ARG A 170 -2.97 -14.63 1.11
N MET A 171 -3.06 -14.43 2.42
CA MET A 171 -4.31 -14.22 3.14
C MET A 171 -5.06 -12.99 2.62
N MET A 172 -4.38 -11.86 2.52
CA MET A 172 -4.98 -10.59 2.07
C MET A 172 -5.43 -10.67 0.60
N ASP A 173 -4.62 -11.32 -0.27
CA ASP A 173 -4.98 -11.50 -1.66
C ASP A 173 -6.17 -12.45 -1.85
N GLU A 174 -6.19 -13.60 -1.18
CA GLU A 174 -7.31 -14.56 -1.28
C GLU A 174 -8.62 -13.99 -0.71
N LEU A 175 -8.53 -13.23 0.38
CA LEU A 175 -9.69 -12.57 1.01
C LEU A 175 -10.11 -11.28 0.28
N LYS A 176 -9.29 -10.78 -0.67
CA LYS A 176 -9.50 -9.50 -1.36
C LYS A 176 -9.71 -8.34 -0.39
N ILE A 177 -8.89 -8.29 0.68
CA ILE A 177 -8.87 -7.22 1.66
C ILE A 177 -7.82 -6.19 1.22
N PRO A 178 -8.21 -4.96 0.84
CA PRO A 178 -7.26 -3.91 0.53
C PRO A 178 -6.61 -3.38 1.81
N TYR A 179 -5.38 -2.90 1.69
CA TYR A 179 -4.66 -2.21 2.76
C TYR A 179 -3.59 -1.30 2.18
N SER A 180 -3.08 -0.38 2.99
CA SER A 180 -1.97 0.51 2.64
C SER A 180 -0.81 0.25 3.58
N ALA A 181 0.43 0.27 3.08
CA ALA A 181 1.63 0.04 3.89
C ALA A 181 2.45 1.33 4.02
N PHE A 182 2.81 1.71 5.24
CA PHE A 182 3.70 2.83 5.54
C PHE A 182 5.05 2.28 5.99
N LEU A 183 6.08 2.45 5.17
CA LEU A 183 7.32 1.70 5.27
C LEU A 183 8.50 2.57 5.71
N SER A 184 9.31 2.05 6.64
CA SER A 184 10.58 2.63 7.08
C SER A 184 11.77 1.87 6.51
N ASP A 185 12.73 2.58 5.87
CA ASP A 185 13.84 1.94 5.15
C ASP A 185 14.68 1.04 6.05
N TYR A 186 14.93 1.43 7.30
CA TYR A 186 15.82 0.69 8.21
C TYR A 186 15.37 -0.75 8.49
N VAL A 187 14.08 -1.06 8.35
CA VAL A 187 13.54 -2.42 8.55
C VAL A 187 13.14 -3.11 7.25
N ILE A 188 13.05 -2.39 6.10
CA ILE A 188 12.68 -3.02 4.83
C ILE A 188 13.87 -3.25 3.89
N ASN A 189 15.04 -2.64 4.18
CA ASN A 189 16.19 -2.65 3.27
C ASN A 189 16.88 -4.02 3.12
N ASP A 190 16.61 -4.95 4.00
CA ASP A 190 17.04 -6.34 3.93
C ASP A 190 16.23 -7.18 2.91
N ASN A 191 14.98 -6.76 2.59
CA ASN A 191 14.11 -7.51 1.69
C ASN A 191 13.10 -6.63 0.92
N TYR A 192 13.58 -5.71 0.10
CA TYR A 192 12.70 -4.91 -0.79
C TYR A 192 11.81 -5.79 -1.70
N ALA A 193 12.27 -7.01 -2.03
CA ALA A 193 11.52 -7.91 -2.90
C ALA A 193 10.18 -8.34 -2.31
N TYR A 194 10.06 -8.46 -0.98
CA TYR A 194 8.80 -8.76 -0.31
C TYR A 194 7.76 -7.66 -0.57
N PHE A 195 8.13 -6.39 -0.41
CA PHE A 195 7.25 -5.25 -0.63
C PHE A 195 6.96 -5.01 -2.11
N LYS A 196 7.88 -5.39 -3.01
CA LYS A 196 7.59 -5.41 -4.45
C LYS A 196 6.50 -6.43 -4.81
N LYS A 197 6.51 -7.61 -4.18
CA LYS A 197 5.42 -8.60 -4.31
C LYS A 197 4.11 -8.08 -3.73
N MET A 198 4.16 -7.30 -2.65
CA MET A 198 3.01 -6.64 -2.05
C MET A 198 2.42 -5.59 -3.02
N GLN A 199 3.26 -4.72 -3.57
CA GLN A 199 2.86 -3.73 -4.58
C GLN A 199 2.23 -4.36 -5.81
N ALA A 200 2.79 -5.48 -6.31
CA ALA A 200 2.24 -6.21 -7.46
C ALA A 200 0.82 -6.78 -7.21
N ARG A 201 0.38 -6.88 -5.96
CA ARG A 201 -0.97 -7.23 -5.54
C ARG A 201 -1.89 -6.02 -5.34
N GLY A 202 -1.45 -4.83 -5.76
CA GLY A 202 -2.25 -3.59 -5.71
C GLY A 202 -2.17 -2.83 -4.39
N VAL A 203 -1.28 -3.20 -3.46
CA VAL A 203 -1.05 -2.47 -2.21
C VAL A 203 -0.24 -1.21 -2.50
N SER A 204 -0.66 -0.08 -1.98
CA SER A 204 0.09 1.17 -2.06
C SER A 204 1.14 1.24 -0.96
N LEU A 205 2.35 1.66 -1.33
CA LEU A 205 3.48 1.78 -0.42
C LEU A 205 3.72 3.26 -0.13
N HIS A 206 3.73 3.63 1.13
CA HIS A 206 3.82 4.99 1.62
C HIS A 206 5.00 5.20 2.55
N ASN A 207 5.25 6.45 2.88
CA ASN A 207 6.43 6.91 3.62
C ASN A 207 6.20 6.86 5.13
N HIS A 208 7.12 6.19 5.85
CA HIS A 208 7.19 6.18 7.32
C HIS A 208 8.59 6.55 7.84
N THR A 209 9.33 7.42 7.12
CA THR A 209 10.71 7.85 7.34
C THR A 209 11.79 6.81 7.01
N LEU A 210 13.06 7.24 7.00
CA LEU A 210 14.20 6.34 6.79
C LEU A 210 14.45 5.43 8.00
N THR A 211 14.57 6.04 9.21
CA THR A 211 15.07 5.35 10.41
C THR A 211 14.11 5.35 11.59
N HIS A 212 12.85 5.77 11.37
CA HIS A 212 11.78 5.79 12.35
C HIS A 212 12.07 6.63 13.62
N PRO A 213 12.61 7.87 13.50
CA PRO A 213 12.95 8.70 14.65
C PRO A 213 11.74 9.44 15.22
N TYR A 214 11.87 9.92 16.47
CA TYR A 214 10.97 10.94 17.02
C TYR A 214 11.23 12.28 16.33
N LEU A 215 10.49 12.58 15.28
CA LEU A 215 10.71 13.73 14.39
C LEU A 215 10.72 15.08 15.10
N PRO A 216 9.80 15.40 16.06
CA PRO A 216 9.81 16.70 16.74
C PRO A 216 11.09 17.01 17.50
N GLY A 217 11.88 16.00 17.86
CA GLY A 217 13.19 16.16 18.53
C GLY A 217 14.36 16.46 17.60
N LEU A 218 14.13 16.41 16.27
CA LEU A 218 15.13 16.65 15.25
C LEU A 218 15.07 18.10 14.73
N SER A 219 16.20 18.59 14.21
CA SER A 219 16.22 19.83 13.44
C SER A 219 15.39 19.70 12.16
N TYR A 220 14.99 20.83 11.56
CA TYR A 220 14.24 20.83 10.31
C TYR A 220 14.95 20.05 9.19
N GLU A 221 16.26 20.24 9.04
CA GLU A 221 17.05 19.57 8.00
C GLU A 221 17.15 18.05 8.23
N GLU A 222 17.20 17.62 9.48
CA GLU A 222 17.16 16.19 9.82
C GLU A 222 15.79 15.58 9.52
N GLN A 223 14.70 16.24 9.92
CA GLN A 223 13.34 15.81 9.57
C GLN A 223 13.16 15.72 8.05
N LYS A 224 13.67 16.70 7.30
CA LYS A 224 13.63 16.71 5.84
C LYS A 224 14.44 15.56 5.23
N ARG A 225 15.64 15.25 5.75
CA ARG A 225 16.41 14.07 5.31
C ARG A 225 15.65 12.77 5.53
N GLU A 226 15.04 12.60 6.69
CA GLU A 226 14.24 11.43 7.04
C GLU A 226 13.06 11.24 6.09
N ILE A 227 12.32 12.30 5.81
CA ILE A 227 11.11 12.22 4.98
C ILE A 227 11.47 12.18 3.49
N CYS A 228 12.27 13.11 2.97
CA CYS A 228 12.64 13.14 1.55
C CYS A 228 13.48 11.93 1.16
N GLY A 229 14.39 11.49 2.03
CA GLY A 229 15.22 10.31 1.78
C GLY A 229 14.36 9.06 1.60
N GLN A 230 13.33 8.87 2.42
CA GLN A 230 12.42 7.74 2.27
C GLN A 230 11.53 7.87 1.01
N GLN A 231 11.12 9.09 0.63
CA GLN A 231 10.45 9.33 -0.65
C GLN A 231 11.29 8.85 -1.84
N ASP A 232 12.60 9.15 -1.81
CA ASP A 232 13.53 8.79 -2.87
C ASP A 232 13.81 7.29 -2.88
N LYS A 233 13.95 6.66 -1.71
CA LYS A 233 14.10 5.21 -1.58
C LYS A 233 12.90 4.46 -2.16
N ILE A 234 11.68 4.83 -1.76
CA ILE A 234 10.46 4.19 -2.27
C ILE A 234 10.34 4.38 -3.78
N LYS A 235 10.60 5.60 -4.30
CA LYS A 235 10.61 5.85 -5.76
C LYS A 235 11.64 4.98 -6.48
N LYS A 236 12.85 4.87 -5.94
CA LYS A 236 13.93 4.07 -6.53
C LYS A 236 13.57 2.58 -6.58
N GLN A 237 13.02 2.04 -5.49
CA GLN A 237 12.74 0.60 -5.37
C GLN A 237 11.45 0.18 -6.06
N TYR A 238 10.41 1.05 -6.05
CA TYR A 238 9.05 0.68 -6.44
C TYR A 238 8.46 1.57 -7.56
N GLY A 239 9.24 2.51 -8.10
CA GLY A 239 8.89 3.28 -9.29
C GLY A 239 8.01 4.50 -9.05
N LYS A 240 7.28 4.58 -7.92
CA LYS A 240 6.36 5.69 -7.62
C LYS A 240 6.76 6.39 -6.33
N ARG A 241 6.74 7.73 -6.33
CA ARG A 241 6.90 8.53 -5.11
C ARG A 241 5.60 8.52 -4.31
N PRO A 242 5.63 8.24 -2.99
CA PRO A 242 4.43 8.22 -2.16
C PRO A 242 3.77 9.60 -2.06
N GLU A 243 2.45 9.63 -2.01
CA GLU A 243 1.69 10.85 -1.76
C GLU A 243 1.29 10.99 -0.29
N LEU A 244 1.25 9.88 0.44
CA LEU A 244 0.93 9.83 1.86
C LEU A 244 2.21 9.60 2.69
N PHE A 245 2.20 10.20 3.87
CA PHE A 245 3.26 10.07 4.87
C PHE A 245 2.61 9.92 6.25
N ARG A 246 3.12 8.99 7.05
CA ARG A 246 2.76 8.88 8.46
C ARG A 246 4.02 9.12 9.30
N PRO A 247 4.00 10.10 10.21
CA PRO A 247 5.13 10.32 11.11
C PRO A 247 5.23 9.19 12.12
N PRO A 248 6.43 8.71 12.45
CA PRO A 248 6.66 7.76 13.54
C PRO A 248 5.94 8.17 14.82
N TYR A 249 5.31 7.19 15.50
CA TYR A 249 4.53 7.40 16.75
C TYR A 249 3.33 8.35 16.58
N GLY A 250 2.97 8.76 15.39
CA GLY A 250 1.97 9.81 15.15
C GLY A 250 2.46 11.21 15.52
N ASN A 251 3.73 11.39 15.86
CA ASN A 251 4.29 12.63 16.39
C ASN A 251 4.87 13.54 15.30
N TYR A 252 4.42 14.79 15.29
CA TYR A 252 4.86 15.80 14.34
C TYR A 252 4.75 17.20 14.93
N ASN A 253 5.42 18.14 14.28
CA ASN A 253 5.31 19.58 14.54
C ASN A 253 5.18 20.36 13.21
N ALA A 254 5.14 21.68 13.26
CA ALA A 254 5.07 22.51 12.06
C ALA A 254 6.28 22.30 11.13
N GLY A 255 7.47 22.03 11.68
CA GLY A 255 8.67 21.66 10.93
C GLY A 255 8.48 20.38 10.13
N THR A 256 7.93 19.35 10.79
CA THR A 256 7.62 18.05 10.16
C THR A 256 6.70 18.21 8.95
N LEU A 257 5.61 18.96 9.11
CA LEU A 257 4.66 19.14 8.00
C LEU A 257 5.21 20.02 6.87
N ARG A 258 6.04 21.03 7.18
CA ARG A 258 6.78 21.79 6.14
C ARG A 258 7.74 20.90 5.38
N ALA A 259 8.51 20.05 6.08
CA ALA A 259 9.41 19.09 5.46
C ALA A 259 8.63 18.09 4.58
N ALA A 260 7.55 17.52 5.09
CA ALA A 260 6.67 16.62 4.33
C ALA A 260 6.15 17.27 3.05
N LYS A 261 5.64 18.52 3.13
CA LYS A 261 5.21 19.29 1.96
C LYS A 261 6.34 19.47 0.96
N SER A 262 7.54 19.87 1.42
CA SER A 262 8.70 20.07 0.54
C SER A 262 9.16 18.79 -0.16
N CYS A 263 8.86 17.61 0.42
CA CYS A 263 9.14 16.29 -0.15
C CYS A 263 8.02 15.76 -1.05
N GLY A 264 6.95 16.55 -1.32
CA GLY A 264 5.85 16.19 -2.20
C GLY A 264 4.74 15.36 -1.53
N VAL A 265 4.71 15.30 -0.20
CA VAL A 265 3.61 14.68 0.56
C VAL A 265 2.36 15.53 0.42
N LYS A 266 1.22 14.89 0.13
CA LYS A 266 -0.08 15.55 -0.02
C LYS A 266 -0.92 15.48 1.25
N ALA A 267 -0.82 14.39 2.02
CA ALA A 267 -1.64 14.18 3.21
C ALA A 267 -0.95 13.28 4.23
N VAL A 268 -1.37 13.42 5.50
CA VAL A 268 -0.78 12.74 6.66
C VAL A 268 -1.88 11.99 7.42
N PRO A 269 -2.23 10.76 7.01
CA PRO A 269 -3.18 9.92 7.72
C PRO A 269 -2.57 9.38 9.00
N LEU A 270 -3.17 9.69 10.15
CA LEU A 270 -3.00 9.00 11.41
C LEU A 270 -4.07 7.92 11.55
N TRP A 271 -4.48 7.55 12.76
CA TRP A 271 -5.46 6.47 13.01
C TRP A 271 -6.44 6.79 14.12
N SER A 272 -7.60 6.16 14.07
CA SER A 272 -8.63 6.23 15.11
C SER A 272 -8.62 5.01 16.03
N SER A 273 -8.07 3.90 15.57
CA SER A 273 -7.89 2.68 16.38
C SER A 273 -6.69 1.89 15.89
N GLU A 274 -6.16 1.02 16.76
CA GLU A 274 -5.03 0.16 16.47
C GLU A 274 -5.37 -1.30 16.76
N ALA A 275 -4.98 -2.20 15.85
CA ALA A 275 -5.25 -3.63 15.94
C ALA A 275 -4.00 -4.41 16.32
N PHE A 276 -4.15 -5.33 17.27
CA PHE A 276 -3.18 -6.31 17.72
C PHE A 276 -3.70 -7.74 17.50
N PRO A 277 -2.90 -8.78 17.66
CA PRO A 277 -3.38 -10.15 17.48
C PRO A 277 -4.51 -10.56 18.43
N ASP A 278 -4.59 -9.97 19.61
CA ASP A 278 -5.48 -10.36 20.69
C ASP A 278 -6.45 -9.26 21.16
N HIS A 279 -6.24 -7.99 20.76
CA HIS A 279 -7.08 -6.88 21.19
C HIS A 279 -7.09 -5.71 20.18
N MET A 280 -7.90 -4.69 20.48
CA MET A 280 -7.94 -3.41 19.79
C MET A 280 -7.65 -2.30 20.79
N GLU A 281 -6.89 -1.28 20.38
CA GLU A 281 -6.78 0.00 21.08
C GLU A 281 -7.59 1.07 20.36
N TRP A 282 -8.20 1.98 21.12
CA TRP A 282 -9.14 2.95 20.61
C TRP A 282 -8.74 4.36 21.02
N ARG A 283 -8.74 5.26 20.06
CA ARG A 283 -8.53 6.68 20.32
C ARG A 283 -9.82 7.34 20.81
N GLU A 284 -10.95 6.90 20.26
CA GLU A 284 -12.25 7.45 20.64
C GLU A 284 -12.78 6.79 21.94
N TRP A 285 -13.47 7.57 22.75
CA TRP A 285 -13.97 7.15 24.06
C TRP A 285 -15.02 6.04 24.01
N ASP A 286 -15.79 6.00 22.92
CA ASP A 286 -16.87 5.01 22.74
C ASP A 286 -16.38 3.63 22.28
N ARG A 287 -15.08 3.51 21.99
CA ARG A 287 -14.42 2.26 21.56
C ARG A 287 -15.13 1.59 20.39
N ASN A 288 -15.50 2.39 19.40
CA ASN A 288 -16.26 1.94 18.24
C ASN A 288 -15.61 2.33 16.91
N LEU A 289 -16.02 1.67 15.82
CA LEU A 289 -15.69 2.05 14.46
C LEU A 289 -16.73 3.03 13.92
N HIS A 290 -16.27 4.02 13.18
CA HIS A 290 -17.10 5.00 12.47
C HIS A 290 -16.80 4.96 10.98
N PRO A 291 -17.74 5.42 10.13
CA PRO A 291 -17.49 5.54 8.69
C PRO A 291 -16.22 6.36 8.41
N GLY A 292 -15.33 5.77 7.63
CA GLY A 292 -14.09 6.40 7.23
C GLY A 292 -12.92 6.28 8.21
N ASP A 293 -13.07 5.54 9.31
CA ASP A 293 -12.00 5.34 10.27
C ASP A 293 -10.77 4.67 9.65
N ILE A 294 -9.58 5.16 10.05
CA ILE A 294 -8.30 4.54 9.72
C ILE A 294 -7.90 3.64 10.88
N VAL A 295 -7.74 2.36 10.58
CA VAL A 295 -7.30 1.33 11.51
C VAL A 295 -5.82 1.06 11.27
N LEU A 296 -5.00 1.30 12.28
CA LEU A 296 -3.57 1.00 12.27
C LEU A 296 -3.32 -0.43 12.70
N THR A 297 -2.29 -1.03 12.17
CA THR A 297 -1.55 -2.16 12.74
C THR A 297 -0.09 -2.10 12.25
N HIS A 298 0.74 -3.06 12.68
CA HIS A 298 2.15 -3.07 12.34
C HIS A 298 2.59 -4.40 11.71
N PHE A 299 3.65 -4.36 10.91
CA PHE A 299 4.35 -5.58 10.47
C PHE A 299 5.18 -6.13 11.63
N ARG A 300 4.55 -6.94 12.48
CA ARG A 300 5.18 -7.58 13.65
C ARG A 300 4.89 -9.08 13.68
N GLY A 301 5.87 -9.86 14.08
CA GLY A 301 5.76 -11.31 14.22
C GLY A 301 5.55 -11.75 15.67
N LYS A 302 5.65 -13.08 15.88
CA LYS A 302 5.48 -13.71 17.19
C LYS A 302 6.55 -13.30 18.21
N GLU A 303 7.69 -12.81 17.75
CA GLU A 303 8.78 -12.34 18.62
C GLU A 303 8.42 -11.02 19.31
N ASP A 304 7.66 -10.14 18.60
CA ASP A 304 7.23 -8.86 19.13
C ASP A 304 5.82 -8.93 19.75
N TRP A 305 4.95 -9.77 19.16
CA TRP A 305 3.56 -9.94 19.55
C TRP A 305 3.27 -11.39 19.97
N LYS A 306 2.21 -11.58 20.77
CA LYS A 306 1.72 -12.91 21.15
C LYS A 306 0.97 -13.64 20.02
N GLY A 307 1.20 -13.26 18.76
CA GLY A 307 0.54 -13.82 17.60
C GLY A 307 1.25 -13.46 16.30
N SER A 308 0.84 -14.13 15.22
CA SER A 308 1.34 -13.90 13.86
C SER A 308 0.56 -12.77 13.17
N MET A 309 1.05 -12.30 12.01
CA MET A 309 0.31 -11.39 11.14
C MET A 309 -1.08 -11.95 10.75
N PRO A 310 -1.24 -13.23 10.36
CA PRO A 310 -2.57 -13.82 10.17
C PRO A 310 -3.48 -13.78 11.41
N ASP A 311 -2.93 -13.91 12.64
CA ASP A 311 -3.71 -13.79 13.88
C ASP A 311 -4.25 -12.37 14.05
N MET A 312 -3.41 -11.39 13.81
CA MET A 312 -3.80 -9.97 13.82
C MET A 312 -4.89 -9.69 12.79
N ILE A 313 -4.75 -10.19 11.53
CA ILE A 313 -5.78 -10.02 10.51
C ILE A 313 -7.10 -10.68 10.94
N ARG A 314 -7.07 -11.86 11.57
CA ARG A 314 -8.29 -12.49 12.11
C ARG A 314 -8.99 -11.61 13.15
N ASN A 315 -8.22 -11.03 14.07
CA ASN A 315 -8.76 -10.17 15.13
C ASN A 315 -9.35 -8.88 14.56
N VAL A 316 -8.61 -8.15 13.73
CA VAL A 316 -9.10 -6.89 13.15
C VAL A 316 -10.31 -7.12 12.25
N MET A 317 -10.29 -8.18 11.42
CA MET A 317 -11.42 -8.51 10.55
C MET A 317 -12.66 -8.97 11.33
N LYS A 318 -12.49 -9.68 12.45
CA LYS A 318 -13.61 -9.96 13.36
C LYS A 318 -14.26 -8.67 13.82
N THR A 319 -13.48 -7.72 14.32
CA THR A 319 -13.97 -6.41 14.79
C THR A 319 -14.69 -5.64 13.68
N ILE A 320 -14.08 -5.56 12.49
CA ILE A 320 -14.64 -4.83 11.34
C ILE A 320 -15.95 -5.44 10.88
N THR A 321 -15.99 -6.78 10.69
CA THR A 321 -17.18 -7.47 10.17
C THR A 321 -18.31 -7.58 11.19
N ASP A 322 -18.00 -7.70 12.49
CA ASP A 322 -19.02 -7.71 13.56
C ASP A 322 -19.80 -6.41 13.63
N LYS A 323 -19.12 -5.29 13.33
CA LYS A 323 -19.71 -3.94 13.28
C LYS A 323 -20.33 -3.59 11.91
N GLY A 324 -20.28 -4.52 10.94
CA GLY A 324 -20.86 -4.37 9.61
C GLY A 324 -20.13 -3.42 8.68
N TYR A 325 -18.80 -3.28 8.86
CA TYR A 325 -17.96 -2.49 7.97
C TYR A 325 -17.27 -3.36 6.92
N ALA A 326 -16.99 -2.76 5.76
CA ALA A 326 -16.06 -3.27 4.78
C ALA A 326 -14.71 -2.54 4.89
N VAL A 327 -13.64 -3.18 4.42
CA VAL A 327 -12.35 -2.50 4.23
C VAL A 327 -12.31 -1.94 2.82
N ALA A 328 -12.06 -0.63 2.68
CA ALA A 328 -11.85 0.05 1.41
C ALA A 328 -10.38 0.45 1.23
N LYS A 329 -9.99 0.77 0.01
CA LYS A 329 -8.64 1.24 -0.29
C LYS A 329 -8.55 2.74 0.01
N LEU A 330 -7.61 3.13 0.90
CA LEU A 330 -7.46 4.52 1.35
C LEU A 330 -7.21 5.48 0.18
N GLU A 331 -6.37 5.09 -0.76
CA GLU A 331 -5.96 5.92 -1.90
C GLU A 331 -7.11 6.23 -2.88
N ASP A 332 -8.19 5.48 -2.82
CA ASP A 332 -9.38 5.76 -3.63
C ASP A 332 -10.21 6.93 -3.06
N TYR A 333 -9.92 7.32 -1.81
CA TYR A 333 -10.64 8.35 -1.08
C TYR A 333 -9.79 9.61 -0.78
N VAL A 334 -8.45 9.53 -0.90
CA VAL A 334 -7.54 10.62 -0.52
C VAL A 334 -6.72 11.12 -1.71
#